data_c1a8ec338c59eebc2eef6bbdfca5ddb0
#
_entry.id   c1a8ec338c59eebc2eef6bbdfca5ddb0
#
_cell.length_a   1.000
_cell.length_b   1.000
_cell.length_c   1.000
_cell.angle_alpha   90.00
_cell.angle_beta   90.00
_cell.angle_gamma   90.00
#
_symmetry.space_group_name_H-M   'P 1'
#
loop_
_entity.id
_entity.type
_entity.pdbx_description
1 polymer ?
#
loop_
_entity_poly.entity_id
_entity_poly.type
_entity_poly.pdbx_seq_one_letter_code
_entity_poly.pdbx_strand_id
1 'polypeptide(L)'
;THPTFSHISLPHSVQEEMKKTGVWKSTCPLPLSRLSLVQFAYHDFQNIIHYDGSLVVMDVVAPYVENIFRHLFLQQFPIHSARRMETFHGSDEASMKHNNSSAFNFRTIAGTERLSLHGYGTAIDVNPLQNPCLCPGDIFEEEGYGIATVWPSGGLAYLNRSNVRPGMVEPLQQLFADNGFREWGGTWNNKPDYHHFQVERRVTELLTVMTKE
;
A
#
# COMPACT_ATOMS: atom_id res chain seq x y z
N THR A 1 -19.53 11.05 -16.52
CA THR A 1 -19.48 9.98 -15.50
C THR A 1 -19.13 10.64 -14.18
N HIS A 2 -19.94 10.43 -13.14
CA HIS A 2 -19.61 10.91 -11.81
C HIS A 2 -18.56 10.00 -11.20
N PRO A 3 -17.57 10.53 -10.46
CA PRO A 3 -16.60 9.72 -9.76
C PRO A 3 -17.31 8.81 -8.74
N THR A 4 -17.00 7.52 -8.81
CA THR A 4 -17.58 6.51 -7.90
C THR A 4 -16.54 6.13 -6.86
N PHE A 5 -17.03 6.01 -5.62
CA PHE A 5 -16.26 5.53 -4.47
C PHE A 5 -17.10 4.48 -3.79
N SER A 6 -16.58 3.29 -3.62
CA SER A 6 -17.32 2.19 -3.02
C SER A 6 -16.39 1.19 -2.33
N HIS A 7 -16.93 0.49 -1.36
CA HIS A 7 -16.34 -0.72 -0.80
C HIS A 7 -17.40 -1.81 -0.78
N ILE A 8 -17.04 -2.99 -1.27
CA ILE A 8 -17.95 -4.13 -1.36
C ILE A 8 -17.23 -5.40 -0.90
N SER A 9 -18.01 -6.40 -0.50
CA SER A 9 -17.47 -7.73 -0.29
C SER A 9 -16.74 -8.21 -1.53
N LEU A 10 -15.65 -8.96 -1.34
CA LEU A 10 -14.77 -9.36 -2.42
C LEU A 10 -15.51 -10.22 -3.46
N PRO A 11 -15.67 -9.77 -4.72
CA PRO A 11 -16.37 -10.53 -5.76
C PRO A 11 -15.69 -11.88 -6.02
N HIS A 12 -16.47 -12.89 -6.37
CA HIS A 12 -15.94 -14.24 -6.63
C HIS A 12 -14.86 -14.25 -7.73
N SER A 13 -15.06 -13.48 -8.79
CA SER A 13 -14.05 -13.34 -9.87
C SER A 13 -12.71 -12.83 -9.37
N VAL A 14 -12.72 -11.85 -8.46
CA VAL A 14 -11.52 -11.31 -7.83
C VAL A 14 -10.87 -12.35 -6.91
N GLN A 15 -11.66 -13.10 -6.13
CA GLN A 15 -11.14 -14.18 -5.29
C GLN A 15 -10.40 -15.25 -6.10
N GLU A 16 -10.96 -15.66 -7.24
CA GLU A 16 -10.34 -16.64 -8.13
C GLU A 16 -9.04 -16.11 -8.77
N GLU A 17 -9.03 -14.83 -9.16
CA GLU A 17 -7.83 -14.18 -9.69
C GLU A 17 -6.72 -14.10 -8.63
N MET A 18 -7.05 -13.74 -7.39
CA MET A 18 -6.10 -13.70 -6.27
C MET A 18 -5.49 -15.07 -5.98
N LYS A 19 -6.30 -16.15 -6.02
CA LYS A 19 -5.81 -17.53 -5.87
C LYS A 19 -4.89 -17.92 -7.02
N LYS A 20 -5.32 -17.65 -8.26
CA LYS A 20 -4.58 -18.01 -9.49
C LYS A 20 -3.21 -17.34 -9.57
N THR A 21 -3.12 -16.08 -9.16
CA THR A 21 -1.88 -15.28 -9.20
C THR A 21 -1.01 -15.45 -7.95
N GLY A 22 -1.49 -16.14 -6.93
CA GLY A 22 -0.78 -16.37 -5.67
C GLY A 22 -0.77 -15.16 -4.74
N VAL A 23 -1.55 -14.12 -5.04
CA VAL A 23 -1.73 -12.94 -4.17
C VAL A 23 -2.41 -13.35 -2.86
N TRP A 24 -3.29 -14.33 -2.90
CA TRP A 24 -3.82 -15.01 -1.72
C TRP A 24 -3.56 -16.51 -1.80
N LYS A 25 -3.22 -17.12 -0.68
CA LYS A 25 -2.98 -18.57 -0.54
C LYS A 25 -3.74 -19.13 0.65
N SER A 26 -4.03 -20.43 0.64
CA SER A 26 -4.75 -21.12 1.73
C SER A 26 -4.05 -21.04 3.09
N THR A 27 -2.75 -20.75 3.10
CA THR A 27 -1.95 -20.51 4.32
C THR A 27 -2.07 -19.07 4.86
N CYS A 28 -2.78 -18.19 4.16
CA CYS A 28 -3.05 -16.84 4.65
C CYS A 28 -3.94 -16.92 5.91
N PRO A 29 -3.57 -16.24 7.01
CA PRO A 29 -4.35 -16.25 8.24
C PRO A 29 -5.69 -15.53 8.11
N LEU A 30 -5.84 -14.68 7.08
CA LEU A 30 -7.06 -13.96 6.80
C LEU A 30 -7.83 -14.65 5.65
N PRO A 31 -9.05 -15.17 5.90
CA PRO A 31 -9.85 -15.77 4.84
C PRO A 31 -10.36 -14.70 3.87
N LEU A 32 -10.61 -15.09 2.62
CA LEU A 32 -11.11 -14.19 1.57
C LEU A 32 -12.42 -13.47 1.95
N SER A 33 -13.25 -14.10 2.79
CA SER A 33 -14.50 -13.51 3.31
C SER A 33 -14.28 -12.29 4.20
N ARG A 34 -13.07 -12.09 4.71
CA ARG A 34 -12.66 -10.96 5.53
C ARG A 34 -11.96 -9.84 4.72
N LEU A 35 -11.95 -9.99 3.40
CA LEU A 35 -11.41 -8.99 2.47
C LEU A 35 -12.54 -8.27 1.74
N SER A 36 -12.32 -7.01 1.42
CA SER A 36 -13.22 -6.15 0.65
C SER A 36 -12.48 -5.50 -0.52
N LEU A 37 -13.22 -5.28 -1.59
CA LEU A 37 -12.76 -4.50 -2.74
C LEU A 37 -13.15 -3.04 -2.54
N VAL A 38 -12.17 -2.15 -2.57
CA VAL A 38 -12.37 -0.69 -2.58
C VAL A 38 -12.11 -0.18 -3.98
N GLN A 39 -13.08 0.53 -4.55
CA GLN A 39 -12.98 1.13 -5.89
C GLN A 39 -13.15 2.64 -5.80
N PHE A 40 -12.35 3.38 -6.58
CA PHE A 40 -12.33 4.83 -6.50
C PHE A 40 -11.81 5.47 -7.79
N ALA A 41 -12.18 6.75 -7.96
CA ALA A 41 -11.56 7.61 -8.96
C ALA A 41 -10.33 8.31 -8.34
N TYR A 42 -9.36 8.66 -9.17
CA TYR A 42 -8.18 9.42 -8.76
C TYR A 42 -7.70 10.35 -9.89
N HIS A 43 -6.96 11.39 -9.52
CA HIS A 43 -6.24 12.26 -10.45
C HIS A 43 -4.83 11.71 -10.65
N ASP A 44 -4.34 11.71 -11.88
CA ASP A 44 -2.94 11.43 -12.16
C ASP A 44 -2.06 12.70 -12.08
N PHE A 45 -0.77 12.57 -12.39
CA PHE A 45 0.17 13.68 -12.36
C PHE A 45 -0.05 14.74 -13.44
N GLN A 46 -0.90 14.46 -14.44
CA GLN A 46 -1.36 15.40 -15.46
C GLN A 46 -2.75 15.95 -15.13
N ASN A 47 -3.26 15.66 -13.92
CA ASN A 47 -4.61 16.02 -13.48
C ASN A 47 -5.74 15.40 -14.33
N ILE A 48 -5.45 14.27 -14.98
CA ILE A 48 -6.47 13.47 -15.68
C ILE A 48 -7.16 12.57 -14.65
N ILE A 49 -8.49 12.49 -14.75
CA ILE A 49 -9.28 11.63 -13.86
C ILE A 49 -9.31 10.20 -14.41
N HIS A 50 -8.92 9.26 -13.58
CA HIS A 50 -9.03 7.82 -13.78
C HIS A 50 -10.13 7.25 -12.90
N TYR A 51 -10.82 6.21 -13.41
CA TYR A 51 -11.96 5.57 -12.73
C TYR A 51 -11.69 4.10 -12.39
N ASP A 52 -10.45 3.65 -12.54
CA ASP A 52 -10.01 2.26 -12.41
C ASP A 52 -9.23 1.96 -11.13
N GLY A 53 -9.21 2.90 -10.18
CA GLY A 53 -8.59 2.69 -8.87
C GLY A 53 -9.24 1.52 -8.15
N SER A 54 -8.44 0.54 -7.73
CA SER A 54 -8.92 -0.71 -7.14
C SER A 54 -7.91 -1.30 -6.16
N LEU A 55 -8.31 -1.42 -4.90
CA LEU A 55 -7.50 -2.02 -3.84
C LEU A 55 -8.30 -3.09 -3.10
N VAL A 56 -7.61 -4.10 -2.60
CA VAL A 56 -8.18 -5.09 -1.69
C VAL A 56 -7.61 -4.85 -0.29
N VAL A 57 -8.48 -4.76 0.70
CA VAL A 57 -8.11 -4.49 2.10
C VAL A 57 -8.95 -5.36 3.05
N MET A 58 -8.58 -5.42 4.33
CA MET A 58 -9.42 -6.06 5.35
C MET A 58 -10.79 -5.35 5.40
N ASP A 59 -11.84 -6.12 5.55
CA ASP A 59 -13.23 -5.64 5.51
C ASP A 59 -13.53 -4.50 6.50
N VAL A 60 -12.98 -4.57 7.71
CA VAL A 60 -13.22 -3.57 8.76
C VAL A 60 -12.53 -2.23 8.49
N VAL A 61 -11.48 -2.18 7.67
CA VAL A 61 -10.81 -0.94 7.29
C VAL A 61 -11.31 -0.39 5.95
N ALA A 62 -12.07 -1.15 5.18
CA ALA A 62 -12.51 -0.76 3.85
C ALA A 62 -13.28 0.58 3.80
N PRO A 63 -14.22 0.90 4.72
CA PRO A 63 -14.89 2.20 4.73
C PRO A 63 -13.91 3.37 4.94
N TYR A 64 -12.90 3.17 5.76
CA TYR A 64 -11.86 4.19 6.05
C TYR A 64 -10.93 4.38 4.85
N VAL A 65 -10.58 3.30 4.14
CA VAL A 65 -9.79 3.37 2.91
C VAL A 65 -10.57 4.10 1.81
N GLU A 66 -11.86 3.80 1.63
CA GLU A 66 -12.72 4.57 0.72
C GLU A 66 -12.69 6.06 1.06
N ASN A 67 -12.82 6.40 2.35
CA ASN A 67 -12.77 7.79 2.80
C ASN A 67 -11.43 8.47 2.51
N ILE A 68 -10.30 7.77 2.71
CA ILE A 68 -8.96 8.28 2.36
C ILE A 68 -8.92 8.64 0.88
N PHE A 69 -9.25 7.71 -0.03
CA PHE A 69 -9.15 7.95 -1.47
C PHE A 69 -10.15 8.97 -1.98
N ARG A 70 -11.32 9.09 -1.36
CA ARG A 70 -12.27 10.18 -1.61
C ARG A 70 -11.66 11.55 -1.28
N HIS A 71 -10.95 11.69 -0.16
CA HIS A 71 -10.27 12.92 0.21
C HIS A 71 -9.08 13.22 -0.72
N LEU A 72 -8.29 12.21 -1.09
CA LEU A 72 -7.20 12.39 -2.07
C LEU A 72 -7.73 12.91 -3.41
N PHE A 73 -8.87 12.36 -3.87
CA PHE A 73 -9.54 12.85 -5.08
C PHE A 73 -9.98 14.31 -4.95
N LEU A 74 -10.65 14.67 -3.87
CA LEU A 74 -11.11 16.05 -3.63
C LEU A 74 -9.97 17.06 -3.52
N GLN A 75 -8.84 16.63 -2.99
CA GLN A 75 -7.62 17.44 -2.90
C GLN A 75 -6.80 17.43 -4.21
N GLN A 76 -7.23 16.70 -5.22
CA GLN A 76 -6.48 16.48 -6.47
C GLN A 76 -5.05 15.97 -6.22
N PHE A 77 -4.88 15.15 -5.16
CA PHE A 77 -3.59 14.54 -4.90
C PHE A 77 -3.27 13.53 -6.01
N PRO A 78 -2.11 13.68 -6.69
CA PRO A 78 -1.81 12.85 -7.84
C PRO A 78 -1.42 11.43 -7.43
N ILE A 79 -2.07 10.45 -8.05
CA ILE A 79 -1.76 9.02 -7.96
C ILE A 79 -1.38 8.54 -9.36
N HIS A 80 -0.24 7.86 -9.49
CA HIS A 80 0.19 7.37 -10.80
C HIS A 80 -0.70 6.22 -11.28
N SER A 81 -0.90 5.24 -10.42
CA SER A 81 -1.87 4.14 -10.62
C SER A 81 -2.21 3.50 -9.28
N ALA A 82 -3.35 2.84 -9.20
CA ALA A 82 -3.78 2.10 -8.02
C ALA A 82 -4.47 0.81 -8.46
N ARG A 83 -3.66 -0.22 -8.72
CA ARG A 83 -4.10 -1.51 -9.23
C ARG A 83 -3.84 -2.60 -8.21
N ARG A 84 -4.73 -3.60 -8.20
CA ARG A 84 -4.59 -4.80 -7.37
C ARG A 84 -3.32 -5.58 -7.75
N MET A 85 -2.75 -6.25 -6.77
CA MET A 85 -1.47 -6.96 -6.91
C MET A 85 -1.54 -8.15 -7.88
N GLU A 86 -2.72 -8.64 -8.25
CA GLU A 86 -2.91 -9.65 -9.29
C GLU A 86 -2.37 -9.19 -10.65
N THR A 87 -2.46 -7.90 -10.95
CA THR A 87 -1.85 -7.30 -12.15
C THR A 87 -0.33 -7.56 -12.24
N PHE A 88 0.32 -7.73 -11.10
CA PHE A 88 1.76 -7.94 -10.98
C PHE A 88 2.11 -9.36 -10.50
N HIS A 89 1.15 -10.29 -10.51
CA HIS A 89 1.32 -11.65 -9.99
C HIS A 89 1.93 -11.69 -8.58
N GLY A 90 1.58 -10.73 -7.73
CA GLY A 90 2.08 -10.62 -6.36
C GLY A 90 3.52 -10.09 -6.23
N SER A 91 4.15 -9.64 -7.32
CA SER A 91 5.50 -9.09 -7.29
C SER A 91 5.50 -7.63 -6.82
N ASP A 92 6.00 -7.38 -5.61
CA ASP A 92 6.19 -6.01 -5.09
C ASP A 92 7.17 -5.21 -5.94
N GLU A 93 8.25 -5.84 -6.40
CA GLU A 93 9.24 -5.18 -7.24
C GLU A 93 8.60 -4.67 -8.55
N ALA A 94 7.82 -5.51 -9.23
CA ALA A 94 7.11 -5.12 -10.44
C ALA A 94 6.10 -3.99 -10.17
N SER A 95 5.35 -4.08 -9.09
CA SER A 95 4.38 -3.05 -8.66
C SER A 95 5.07 -1.71 -8.39
N MET A 96 6.13 -1.69 -7.58
CA MET A 96 6.89 -0.49 -7.27
C MET A 96 7.55 0.12 -8.52
N LYS A 97 8.11 -0.71 -9.39
CA LYS A 97 8.73 -0.27 -10.64
C LYS A 97 7.74 0.43 -11.58
N HIS A 98 6.47 0.03 -11.53
CA HIS A 98 5.37 0.67 -12.25
C HIS A 98 4.75 1.84 -11.49
N ASN A 99 5.36 2.27 -10.39
CA ASN A 99 4.83 3.33 -9.53
C ASN A 99 3.37 3.08 -9.10
N ASN A 100 3.04 1.83 -8.81
CA ASN A 100 1.69 1.41 -8.46
C ASN A 100 1.45 1.55 -6.96
N SER A 101 0.39 2.26 -6.58
CA SER A 101 -0.16 2.26 -5.23
C SER A 101 -0.88 0.94 -4.99
N SER A 102 -0.62 0.29 -3.85
CA SER A 102 -1.06 -1.10 -3.60
C SER A 102 -1.51 -1.32 -2.17
N ALA A 103 -2.19 -2.44 -1.93
CA ALA A 103 -2.63 -2.82 -0.60
C ALA A 103 -2.40 -4.32 -0.35
N PHE A 104 -3.44 -5.17 -0.43
CA PHE A 104 -3.31 -6.58 -0.09
C PHE A 104 -2.31 -7.33 -0.98
N ASN A 105 -1.37 -8.01 -0.32
CA ASN A 105 -0.46 -8.98 -0.92
C ASN A 105 0.03 -9.94 0.15
N PHE A 106 -0.30 -11.24 0.05
CA PHE A 106 0.10 -12.23 1.03
C PHE A 106 1.57 -12.61 0.86
N ARG A 107 2.41 -12.04 1.69
CA ARG A 107 3.85 -12.29 1.73
C ARG A 107 4.46 -12.00 3.10
N THR A 108 5.64 -12.54 3.33
CA THR A 108 6.46 -12.15 4.49
C THR A 108 7.19 -10.82 4.25
N ILE A 109 7.63 -10.20 5.33
CA ILE A 109 8.55 -9.05 5.26
C ILE A 109 9.90 -9.58 4.74
N ALA A 110 10.48 -8.89 3.76
CA ALA A 110 11.75 -9.29 3.14
C ALA A 110 12.84 -9.56 4.19
N GLY A 111 13.48 -10.73 4.09
CA GLY A 111 14.51 -11.19 5.01
C GLY A 111 13.99 -11.72 6.36
N THR A 112 12.70 -11.94 6.52
CA THR A 112 12.08 -12.46 7.75
C THR A 112 11.01 -13.51 7.46
N GLU A 113 10.61 -14.28 8.50
CA GLU A 113 9.44 -15.17 8.43
C GLU A 113 8.14 -14.45 8.87
N ARG A 114 8.24 -13.19 9.27
CA ARG A 114 7.10 -12.42 9.76
C ARG A 114 6.21 -11.97 8.61
N LEU A 115 4.92 -12.21 8.72
CA LEU A 115 3.95 -11.77 7.73
C LEU A 115 3.88 -10.24 7.66
N SER A 116 3.94 -9.69 6.44
CA SER A 116 3.71 -8.27 6.16
C SER A 116 2.26 -7.90 6.50
N LEU A 117 2.02 -6.65 6.93
CA LEU A 117 0.66 -6.14 7.14
C LEU A 117 -0.14 -5.99 5.84
N HIS A 118 0.54 -5.95 4.69
CA HIS A 118 -0.11 -6.16 3.39
C HIS A 118 -0.84 -7.51 3.32
N GLY A 119 -0.29 -8.55 3.92
CA GLY A 119 -0.92 -9.88 3.99
C GLY A 119 -2.16 -9.96 4.89
N TYR A 120 -2.43 -8.91 5.66
CA TYR A 120 -3.66 -8.73 6.43
C TYR A 120 -4.62 -7.71 5.78
N GLY A 121 -4.21 -7.04 4.70
CA GLY A 121 -4.99 -5.97 4.10
C GLY A 121 -5.10 -4.72 4.98
N THR A 122 -4.11 -4.47 5.84
CA THR A 122 -4.05 -3.31 6.76
C THR A 122 -2.82 -2.44 6.53
N ALA A 123 -2.24 -2.53 5.32
CA ALA A 123 -1.18 -1.64 4.84
C ALA A 123 -1.49 -1.15 3.43
N ILE A 124 -1.09 0.08 3.15
CA ILE A 124 -1.26 0.75 1.85
C ILE A 124 0.05 1.42 1.48
N ASP A 125 0.51 1.18 0.26
CA ASP A 125 1.63 1.88 -0.34
C ASP A 125 1.13 2.90 -1.36
N VAL A 126 1.66 4.12 -1.32
CA VAL A 126 1.24 5.23 -2.19
C VAL A 126 2.41 5.75 -3.00
N ASN A 127 2.29 5.74 -4.33
CA ASN A 127 3.26 6.32 -5.25
C ASN A 127 4.72 5.94 -4.89
N PRO A 128 5.15 4.67 -5.02
CA PRO A 128 6.48 4.24 -4.57
C PRO A 128 7.64 5.00 -5.19
N LEU A 129 7.49 5.52 -6.41
CA LEU A 129 8.53 6.32 -7.07
C LEU A 129 8.77 7.65 -6.33
N GLN A 130 7.69 8.37 -5.97
CA GLN A 130 7.77 9.63 -5.23
C GLN A 130 8.05 9.39 -3.74
N ASN A 131 7.83 8.18 -3.26
CA ASN A 131 7.97 7.80 -1.86
C ASN A 131 8.75 6.49 -1.73
N PRO A 132 10.06 6.50 -2.05
CA PRO A 132 10.84 5.27 -2.09
C PRO A 132 11.05 4.66 -0.71
N CYS A 133 11.35 3.35 -0.70
CA CYS A 133 11.87 2.65 0.46
C CYS A 133 13.40 2.72 0.46
N LEU A 134 13.98 2.99 1.62
CA LEU A 134 15.43 2.89 1.85
C LEU A 134 15.68 1.54 2.52
N CYS A 135 16.07 0.56 1.73
CA CYS A 135 16.46 -0.74 2.26
C CYS A 135 17.94 -0.71 2.66
N PRO A 136 18.33 -1.29 3.82
CA PRO A 136 19.73 -1.55 4.09
C PRO A 136 20.26 -2.38 2.91
N GLY A 137 21.29 -1.89 2.22
CA GLY A 137 22.00 -2.68 1.24
C GLY A 137 22.72 -3.86 1.92
N ASP A 138 23.00 -4.90 1.17
CA ASP A 138 23.91 -5.92 1.66
C ASP A 138 25.20 -5.23 2.08
N ILE A 139 25.55 -5.40 3.37
CA ILE A 139 26.78 -4.84 3.92
C ILE A 139 27.90 -5.57 3.21
N PHE A 140 28.59 -4.90 2.29
CA PHE A 140 29.93 -5.35 1.92
C PHE A 140 30.81 -5.09 3.14
N GLU A 141 31.11 -6.14 3.88
CA GLU A 141 31.76 -6.09 5.19
C GLU A 141 33.18 -5.49 5.21
N GLU A 142 33.76 -5.15 4.04
CA GLU A 142 35.18 -4.73 3.97
C GLU A 142 35.43 -3.26 4.34
N GLU A 143 34.44 -2.37 4.43
CA GLU A 143 34.70 -0.95 4.74
C GLU A 143 33.73 -0.28 5.72
N GLY A 144 32.79 -0.99 6.34
CA GLY A 144 31.93 -0.44 7.43
C GLY A 144 30.88 0.59 7.00
N TYR A 145 30.66 0.80 5.71
CA TYR A 145 29.62 1.69 5.17
C TYR A 145 28.53 0.88 4.49
N GLY A 146 27.40 0.71 5.17
CA GLY A 146 26.20 0.16 4.55
C GLY A 146 25.65 1.12 3.49
N ILE A 147 25.70 0.74 2.20
CA ILE A 147 25.03 1.50 1.15
C ILE A 147 23.54 1.15 1.21
N ALA A 148 22.69 2.10 1.58
CA ALA A 148 21.25 1.91 1.50
C ALA A 148 20.84 1.78 0.02
N THR A 149 20.06 0.75 -0.30
CA THR A 149 19.46 0.59 -1.62
C THR A 149 18.12 1.32 -1.66
N VAL A 150 17.91 2.14 -2.69
CA VAL A 150 16.66 2.88 -2.89
C VAL A 150 15.73 2.08 -3.80
N TRP A 151 14.52 1.79 -3.35
CA TRP A 151 13.50 1.08 -4.10
C TRP A 151 12.21 1.88 -4.26
N PRO A 152 11.70 2.06 -5.49
CA PRO A 152 12.37 1.76 -6.76
C PRO A 152 13.57 2.70 -7.00
N SER A 153 14.54 2.29 -7.82
CA SER A 153 15.79 3.04 -8.07
C SER A 153 15.55 4.46 -8.59
N GLY A 154 14.49 4.68 -9.38
CA GLY A 154 14.06 6.01 -9.82
C GLY A 154 13.66 6.95 -8.68
N GLY A 155 13.41 6.43 -7.49
CA GLY A 155 13.09 7.20 -6.27
C GLY A 155 14.26 8.01 -5.70
N LEU A 156 15.50 7.80 -6.18
CA LEU A 156 16.67 8.60 -5.80
C LEU A 156 16.41 10.12 -5.91
N ALA A 157 15.68 10.55 -6.92
CA ALA A 157 15.32 11.95 -7.12
C ALA A 157 14.43 12.53 -6.02
N TYR A 158 13.83 11.68 -5.17
CA TYR A 158 12.86 12.04 -4.14
C TYR A 158 13.39 11.88 -2.70
N LEU A 159 14.70 11.69 -2.51
CA LEU A 159 15.28 11.50 -1.18
C LEU A 159 15.27 12.77 -0.31
N ASN A 160 15.26 13.96 -0.93
CA ASN A 160 15.10 15.20 -0.17
C ASN A 160 13.64 15.40 0.25
N ARG A 161 13.29 14.86 1.41
CA ARG A 161 11.92 14.89 1.96
C ARG A 161 11.50 16.27 2.50
N SER A 162 12.44 17.19 2.68
CA SER A 162 12.13 18.59 3.04
C SER A 162 11.61 19.41 1.85
N ASN A 163 11.85 18.95 0.62
CA ASN A 163 11.31 19.55 -0.60
C ASN A 163 10.12 18.75 -1.11
N VAL A 164 8.96 18.94 -0.48
CA VAL A 164 7.73 18.21 -0.82
C VAL A 164 7.25 18.60 -2.21
N ARG A 165 7.18 17.62 -3.09
CA ARG A 165 6.72 17.74 -4.48
C ARG A 165 5.42 16.96 -4.70
N PRO A 166 4.68 17.20 -5.80
CA PRO A 166 3.47 16.45 -6.10
C PRO A 166 3.66 14.94 -5.98
N GLY A 167 2.70 14.25 -5.36
CA GLY A 167 2.73 12.82 -5.14
C GLY A 167 3.52 12.33 -3.92
N MET A 168 4.29 13.20 -3.26
CA MET A 168 4.93 12.88 -1.97
C MET A 168 3.91 12.91 -0.85
N VAL A 169 4.00 11.94 0.07
CA VAL A 169 2.92 11.64 1.04
C VAL A 169 3.02 12.37 2.38
N GLU A 170 4.03 13.20 2.60
CA GLU A 170 4.18 13.93 3.86
C GLU A 170 2.90 14.67 4.29
N PRO A 171 2.16 15.35 3.38
CA PRO A 171 0.92 16.04 3.74
C PRO A 171 -0.24 15.11 4.10
N LEU A 172 -0.13 13.82 3.82
CA LEU A 172 -1.21 12.85 3.99
C LEU A 172 -1.22 12.17 5.36
N GLN A 173 -0.17 12.34 6.17
CA GLN A 173 0.01 11.60 7.43
C GLN A 173 -1.21 11.71 8.35
N GLN A 174 -1.74 12.93 8.53
CA GLN A 174 -2.91 13.14 9.39
C GLN A 174 -4.17 12.48 8.83
N LEU A 175 -4.40 12.58 7.51
CA LEU A 175 -5.54 11.94 6.86
C LEU A 175 -5.51 10.41 7.06
N PHE A 176 -4.36 9.77 6.87
CA PHE A 176 -4.21 8.34 7.10
C PHE A 176 -4.39 7.97 8.57
N ALA A 177 -3.80 8.74 9.49
CA ALA A 177 -3.92 8.51 10.93
C ALA A 177 -5.36 8.62 11.42
N ASP A 178 -6.12 9.62 10.96
CA ASP A 178 -7.54 9.81 11.29
C ASP A 178 -8.43 8.67 10.78
N ASN A 179 -7.96 7.93 9.78
CA ASN A 179 -8.62 6.77 9.22
C ASN A 179 -7.99 5.42 9.68
N GLY A 180 -7.26 5.43 10.79
CA GLY A 180 -6.75 4.21 11.44
C GLY A 180 -5.38 3.74 10.99
N PHE A 181 -4.80 4.30 9.93
CA PHE A 181 -3.45 4.00 9.43
C PHE A 181 -2.43 4.94 10.08
N ARG A 182 -2.17 4.72 11.38
CA ARG A 182 -1.40 5.64 12.22
C ARG A 182 0.11 5.53 12.06
N GLU A 183 0.60 4.41 11.58
CA GLU A 183 2.03 4.21 11.37
C GLU A 183 2.40 4.55 9.93
N TRP A 184 3.31 5.50 9.77
CA TRP A 184 3.92 5.82 8.50
C TRP A 184 5.38 5.37 8.48
N GLY A 185 5.76 4.57 7.49
CA GLY A 185 7.11 4.02 7.35
C GLY A 185 8.21 5.06 7.16
N GLY A 186 7.85 6.29 6.75
CA GLY A 186 8.81 7.40 6.64
C GLY A 186 9.43 7.83 7.97
N THR A 187 8.85 7.43 9.11
CA THR A 187 9.40 7.70 10.45
C THR A 187 10.27 6.57 11.01
N TRP A 188 10.43 5.48 10.28
CA TRP A 188 11.25 4.35 10.76
C TRP A 188 12.75 4.66 10.65
N ASN A 189 13.46 4.48 11.76
CA ASN A 189 14.85 4.90 11.87
C ASN A 189 15.84 4.07 11.03
N ASN A 190 15.62 2.74 10.92
CA ASN A 190 16.59 1.82 10.32
C ASN A 190 16.28 1.50 8.85
N LYS A 191 15.04 1.68 8.43
CA LYS A 191 14.56 1.36 7.09
C LYS A 191 13.39 2.26 6.76
N PRO A 192 13.61 3.55 6.49
CA PRO A 192 12.53 4.44 6.08
C PRO A 192 11.84 3.89 4.84
N ASP A 193 10.52 3.76 4.92
CA ASP A 193 9.67 3.29 3.84
C ASP A 193 8.59 4.35 3.60
N TYR A 194 8.91 5.31 2.74
CA TYR A 194 8.10 6.52 2.59
C TYR A 194 6.74 6.28 1.96
N HIS A 195 6.56 5.22 1.14
CA HIS A 195 5.24 4.92 0.55
C HIS A 195 4.29 4.24 1.52
N HIS A 196 4.78 3.63 2.61
CA HIS A 196 4.07 2.68 3.44
C HIS A 196 3.29 3.34 4.58
N PHE A 197 1.98 3.12 4.61
CA PHE A 197 1.09 3.41 5.74
C PHE A 197 0.47 2.12 6.24
N GLN A 198 0.34 1.96 7.56
CA GLN A 198 -0.26 0.77 8.14
C GLN A 198 -1.07 1.06 9.40
N VAL A 199 -2.03 0.18 9.66
CA VAL A 199 -2.65 0.03 10.99
C VAL A 199 -1.60 -0.56 11.92
N GLU A 200 -1.58 -0.15 13.18
CA GLU A 200 -0.69 -0.75 14.18
C GLU A 200 -0.82 -2.28 14.18
N ARG A 201 0.30 -3.00 14.21
CA ARG A 201 0.29 -4.48 14.15
C ARG A 201 -0.58 -5.10 15.22
N ARG A 202 -0.49 -4.61 16.46
CA ARG A 202 -1.31 -5.12 17.57
C ARG A 202 -2.81 -4.96 17.29
N VAL A 203 -3.20 -3.83 16.71
CA VAL A 203 -4.60 -3.59 16.32
C VAL A 203 -5.00 -4.54 15.18
N THR A 204 -4.16 -4.70 14.16
CA THR A 204 -4.39 -5.66 13.06
C THR A 204 -4.61 -7.08 13.57
N GLU A 205 -3.78 -7.55 14.49
CA GLU A 205 -3.91 -8.89 15.08
C GLU A 205 -5.24 -9.06 15.84
N LEU A 206 -5.68 -8.04 16.58
CA LEU A 206 -7.00 -8.03 17.22
C LEU A 206 -8.14 -8.07 16.18
N LEU A 207 -8.07 -7.23 15.14
CA LEU A 207 -9.09 -7.18 14.08
C LEU A 207 -9.19 -8.52 13.33
N THR A 208 -8.10 -9.28 13.22
CA THR A 208 -8.09 -10.58 12.54
C THR A 208 -8.96 -11.61 13.27
N VAL A 209 -9.02 -11.56 14.59
CA VAL A 209 -9.80 -12.52 15.43
C VAL A 209 -11.19 -12.03 15.81
N MET A 210 -11.49 -10.75 15.57
CA MET A 210 -12.82 -10.19 15.81
C MET A 210 -13.78 -10.59 14.69
N THR A 211 -15.02 -10.88 15.04
CA THR A 211 -16.11 -11.04 14.08
C THR A 211 -16.63 -9.68 13.62
N LYS A 212 -17.34 -9.68 12.51
CA LYS A 212 -17.89 -8.46 11.87
C LYS A 212 -19.10 -7.88 12.63
N GLU A 213 -19.51 -8.52 13.73
CA GLU A 213 -20.66 -8.14 14.56
C GLU A 213 -20.26 -7.14 15.64
#